data_04f53950c09e3f1648b3e20532496c02
#
_entry.id   04f53950c09e3f1648b3e20532496c02
#
_cell.length_a   1.000
_cell.length_b   1.000
_cell.length_c   1.000
_cell.angle_alpha   90.00
_cell.angle_beta   90.00
_cell.angle_gamma   90.00
#
_symmetry.space_group_name_H-M   'P 1'
#
loop_
_entity.id
_entity.type
_entity.pdbx_description
1 polymer ?
#
loop_
_entity_poly.entity_id
_entity_poly.type
_entity_poly.pdbx_seq_one_letter_code
_entity_poly.pdbx_strand_id
1 'polypeptide(L)'
;MQKGKQSLCFTEAPFIISTANIVGKKEGEGPLAGHFDVIGEDDKFGQNTWEEAESTLQKEALTMAVGRAGLKKEDIRYLFAGDLLGQTMATSFGVLDFQVPLFGLYGACSTCGESLSLGAMCVAAGYADHVVTMTSSHFASAEKQFRFPLEYANQRPKSATWTVTGSAAFVLGKERGMAKITGITTGKIVDFGIKDSMNMGAAMAPAAKEVIRQHFEDFGRSEKEYDRIITGDLGTVGQKILIDLLLKDGYDISKIHSDCGIEIFDAESQNTGAGGSGCGCSAVTLSAYFLKQIEDGTLKRILFVPTGALLSTVSFNEGMTVPGIAHAVVIEHADA
;
A
#
# COMPACT_ATOMS: atom_id res chain seq x y z
N MET A 1 10.02 9.21 -18.82
CA MET A 1 10.74 10.50 -18.91
C MET A 1 10.60 11.26 -17.58
N GLN A 2 11.61 12.00 -17.18
CA GLN A 2 11.51 12.90 -16.03
C GLN A 2 10.40 13.93 -16.25
N LYS A 3 9.64 14.21 -15.20
CA LYS A 3 8.56 15.18 -15.20
C LYS A 3 8.67 16.03 -13.93
N GLY A 4 8.89 17.32 -14.09
CA GLY A 4 9.07 18.22 -12.95
C GLY A 4 10.23 17.81 -12.01
N LYS A 5 10.00 17.88 -10.69
CA LYS A 5 11.04 17.68 -9.65
C LYS A 5 11.13 16.26 -9.11
N GLN A 6 10.00 15.55 -9.01
CA GLN A 6 9.91 14.27 -8.30
C GLN A 6 9.21 13.16 -9.12
N SER A 7 8.70 13.51 -10.31
CA SER A 7 7.81 12.64 -11.07
C SER A 7 8.46 12.01 -12.29
N LEU A 8 7.93 10.87 -12.68
CA LEU A 8 8.21 10.21 -13.95
C LEU A 8 6.91 9.99 -14.71
N CYS A 9 6.92 10.22 -16.01
CA CYS A 9 5.86 9.84 -16.93
C CYS A 9 6.39 8.74 -17.84
N PHE A 10 5.68 7.63 -17.97
CA PHE A 10 6.10 6.51 -18.79
C PHE A 10 5.56 6.65 -20.21
N THR A 11 6.46 6.69 -21.20
CA THR A 11 6.09 6.72 -22.61
C THR A 11 5.47 5.39 -23.04
N GLU A 12 6.08 4.32 -22.56
CA GLU A 12 5.54 2.97 -22.65
C GLU A 12 5.15 2.54 -21.24
N ALA A 13 3.87 2.73 -20.93
CA ALA A 13 3.35 2.47 -19.61
C ALA A 13 3.29 0.96 -19.35
N PRO A 14 3.90 0.45 -18.26
CA PRO A 14 3.72 -0.93 -17.88
C PRO A 14 2.29 -1.21 -17.42
N PHE A 15 1.83 -2.43 -17.65
CA PHE A 15 0.53 -2.90 -17.20
C PHE A 15 0.65 -3.70 -15.90
N ILE A 16 -0.38 -3.61 -15.08
CA ILE A 16 -0.68 -4.60 -14.06
C ILE A 16 -1.40 -5.74 -14.80
N ILE A 17 -0.69 -6.85 -15.03
CA ILE A 17 -1.18 -7.99 -15.81
C ILE A 17 -2.15 -8.81 -14.98
N SER A 18 -1.78 -9.06 -13.73
CA SER A 18 -2.58 -9.82 -12.77
C SER A 18 -2.31 -9.37 -11.36
N THR A 19 -3.20 -9.73 -10.46
CA THR A 19 -3.05 -9.54 -9.03
C THR A 19 -3.68 -10.70 -8.27
N ALA A 20 -3.25 -10.89 -7.02
CA ALA A 20 -3.90 -11.77 -6.06
C ALA A 20 -3.77 -11.19 -4.67
N ASN A 21 -4.76 -11.45 -3.82
CA ASN A 21 -4.80 -10.96 -2.44
C ASN A 21 -5.31 -12.04 -1.49
N ILE A 22 -4.77 -12.01 -0.27
CA ILE A 22 -5.16 -12.89 0.82
C ILE A 22 -5.28 -12.03 2.07
N VAL A 23 -6.32 -12.23 2.85
CA VAL A 23 -6.57 -11.45 4.07
C VAL A 23 -6.92 -12.35 5.24
N GLY A 24 -6.80 -11.80 6.44
CA GLY A 24 -7.21 -12.42 7.68
C GLY A 24 -8.74 -12.47 7.85
N LYS A 25 -9.18 -13.18 8.88
CA LYS A 25 -10.59 -13.34 9.21
C LYS A 25 -11.28 -12.00 9.46
N LYS A 26 -10.63 -11.08 10.19
CA LYS A 26 -11.20 -9.78 10.55
C LYS A 26 -11.48 -8.91 9.31
N GLU A 27 -10.59 -8.92 8.35
CA GLU A 27 -10.74 -8.25 7.06
C GLU A 27 -11.88 -8.87 6.26
N GLY A 28 -12.00 -10.20 6.30
CA GLY A 28 -13.09 -10.96 5.69
C GLY A 28 -14.46 -10.74 6.32
N GLU A 29 -14.55 -10.12 7.48
CA GLU A 29 -15.79 -9.72 8.15
C GLU A 29 -16.13 -8.23 7.86
N GLY A 30 -15.29 -7.51 7.13
CA GLY A 30 -15.45 -6.11 6.80
C GLY A 30 -16.26 -5.84 5.53
N PRO A 31 -16.42 -4.55 5.17
CA PRO A 31 -17.22 -4.14 4.00
C PRO A 31 -16.75 -4.76 2.67
N LEU A 32 -15.47 -5.10 2.56
CA LEU A 32 -14.87 -5.66 1.35
C LEU A 32 -14.83 -7.20 1.32
N ALA A 33 -15.50 -7.90 2.24
CA ALA A 33 -15.49 -9.37 2.37
C ALA A 33 -15.73 -10.12 1.04
N GLY A 34 -16.68 -9.65 0.21
CA GLY A 34 -17.01 -10.26 -1.09
C GLY A 34 -16.01 -10.00 -2.22
N HIS A 35 -14.95 -9.24 -1.98
CA HIS A 35 -13.97 -8.83 -2.99
C HIS A 35 -12.63 -9.56 -2.87
N PHE A 36 -12.30 -10.11 -1.70
CA PHE A 36 -11.02 -10.79 -1.47
C PHE A 36 -10.97 -12.15 -2.17
N ASP A 37 -9.79 -12.53 -2.62
CA ASP A 37 -9.57 -13.81 -3.30
C ASP A 37 -9.56 -14.97 -2.30
N VAL A 38 -8.89 -14.76 -1.16
CA VAL A 38 -8.81 -15.74 -0.07
C VAL A 38 -8.96 -15.04 1.27
N ILE A 39 -9.77 -15.61 2.14
CA ILE A 39 -9.96 -15.17 3.52
C ILE A 39 -9.51 -16.30 4.44
N GLY A 40 -8.57 -16.04 5.34
CA GLY A 40 -8.09 -17.01 6.33
C GLY A 40 -9.16 -17.40 7.34
N GLU A 41 -9.17 -18.66 7.73
CA GLU A 41 -10.07 -19.16 8.77
C GLU A 41 -9.64 -18.70 10.16
N ASP A 42 -8.32 -18.54 10.37
CA ASP A 42 -7.70 -18.08 11.61
C ASP A 42 -6.54 -17.11 11.32
N ASP A 43 -6.01 -16.47 12.37
CA ASP A 43 -4.94 -15.46 12.27
C ASP A 43 -3.55 -16.07 12.02
N LYS A 44 -3.40 -17.39 12.08
CA LYS A 44 -2.13 -18.09 11.90
C LYS A 44 -1.99 -18.81 10.56
N PHE A 45 -3.06 -18.92 9.79
CA PHE A 45 -3.03 -19.60 8.49
C PHE A 45 -2.41 -21.01 8.57
N GLY A 46 -2.72 -21.73 9.66
CA GLY A 46 -2.20 -23.07 9.93
C GLY A 46 -0.73 -23.11 10.40
N GLN A 47 -0.09 -21.97 10.66
CA GLN A 47 1.30 -21.88 11.10
C GLN A 47 1.43 -21.84 12.64
N ASN A 48 2.65 -22.01 13.15
CA ASN A 48 2.92 -21.98 14.58
C ASN A 48 3.08 -20.55 15.13
N THR A 49 3.62 -19.65 14.34
CA THR A 49 3.89 -18.25 14.70
C THR A 49 3.19 -17.27 13.75
N TRP A 50 2.99 -16.03 14.19
CA TRP A 50 2.40 -14.97 13.35
C TRP A 50 3.32 -14.52 12.23
N GLU A 51 4.63 -14.60 12.42
CA GLU A 51 5.64 -14.32 11.40
C GLU A 51 5.62 -15.35 10.27
N GLU A 52 5.49 -16.65 10.62
CA GLU A 52 5.30 -17.71 9.63
C GLU A 52 3.97 -17.53 8.88
N ALA A 53 2.91 -17.11 9.59
CA ALA A 53 1.62 -16.78 8.98
C ALA A 53 1.78 -15.68 7.93
N GLU A 54 2.45 -14.57 8.25
CA GLU A 54 2.68 -13.48 7.31
C GLU A 54 3.53 -13.91 6.11
N SER A 55 4.57 -14.72 6.33
CA SER A 55 5.37 -15.32 5.25
C SER A 55 4.52 -16.20 4.33
N THR A 56 3.58 -16.95 4.90
CA THR A 56 2.64 -17.80 4.13
C THR A 56 1.70 -16.94 3.27
N LEU A 57 1.17 -15.83 3.82
CA LEU A 57 0.36 -14.89 3.04
C LEU A 57 1.11 -14.38 1.81
N GLN A 58 2.38 -14.01 1.95
CA GLN A 58 3.21 -13.55 0.84
C GLN A 58 3.43 -14.66 -0.20
N LYS A 59 3.82 -15.85 0.25
CA LYS A 59 4.07 -16.99 -0.63
C LYS A 59 2.85 -17.33 -1.48
N GLU A 60 1.69 -17.39 -0.86
CA GLU A 60 0.46 -17.75 -1.57
C GLU A 60 -0.02 -16.63 -2.49
N ALA A 61 0.00 -15.36 -2.07
CA ALA A 61 -0.34 -14.24 -2.94
C ALA A 61 0.56 -14.17 -4.18
N LEU A 62 1.88 -14.38 -3.99
CA LEU A 62 2.84 -14.44 -5.09
C LEU A 62 2.54 -15.60 -6.05
N THR A 63 2.31 -16.80 -5.50
CA THR A 63 1.99 -18.00 -6.30
C THR A 63 0.73 -17.80 -7.14
N MET A 64 -0.32 -17.26 -6.54
CA MET A 64 -1.60 -17.02 -7.21
C MET A 64 -1.47 -15.95 -8.30
N ALA A 65 -0.79 -14.83 -8.02
CA ALA A 65 -0.63 -13.73 -8.97
C ALA A 65 0.16 -14.18 -10.22
N VAL A 66 1.28 -14.89 -10.03
CA VAL A 66 2.10 -15.43 -11.13
C VAL A 66 1.31 -16.47 -11.93
N GLY A 67 0.59 -17.36 -11.24
CA GLY A 67 -0.27 -18.36 -11.89
C GLY A 67 -1.40 -17.74 -12.72
N ARG A 68 -2.05 -16.68 -12.23
CA ARG A 68 -3.09 -15.93 -12.97
C ARG A 68 -2.55 -15.23 -14.21
N ALA A 69 -1.30 -14.77 -14.17
CA ALA A 69 -0.63 -14.21 -15.34
C ALA A 69 -0.28 -15.28 -16.39
N GLY A 70 -0.45 -16.57 -16.10
CA GLY A 70 -0.01 -17.67 -16.95
C GLY A 70 1.51 -17.81 -17.03
N LEU A 71 2.24 -17.21 -16.10
CA LEU A 71 3.68 -17.18 -16.03
C LEU A 71 4.23 -18.24 -15.06
N LYS A 72 5.52 -18.53 -15.23
CA LYS A 72 6.30 -19.34 -14.29
C LYS A 72 7.26 -18.43 -13.52
N LYS A 73 7.82 -18.92 -12.42
CA LYS A 73 8.78 -18.15 -11.63
C LYS A 73 10.03 -17.75 -12.44
N GLU A 74 10.41 -18.55 -13.42
CA GLU A 74 11.54 -18.30 -14.32
C GLU A 74 11.29 -17.11 -15.27
N ASP A 75 10.02 -16.75 -15.52
CA ASP A 75 9.63 -15.61 -16.34
C ASP A 75 9.71 -14.28 -15.57
N ILE A 76 9.83 -14.35 -14.24
CA ILE A 76 9.91 -13.18 -13.36
C ILE A 76 11.37 -12.79 -13.17
N ARG A 77 11.73 -11.58 -13.59
CA ARG A 77 13.10 -11.08 -13.50
C ARG A 77 13.47 -10.63 -12.10
N TYR A 78 12.57 -9.91 -11.41
CA TYR A 78 12.79 -9.34 -10.09
C TYR A 78 11.52 -9.38 -9.25
N LEU A 79 11.71 -9.50 -7.93
CA LEU A 79 10.69 -9.20 -6.93
C LEU A 79 11.05 -7.86 -6.26
N PHE A 80 10.06 -6.97 -6.14
CA PHE A 80 10.12 -5.76 -5.33
C PHE A 80 9.12 -5.96 -4.19
N ALA A 81 9.62 -6.37 -3.03
CA ALA A 81 8.74 -6.84 -1.96
C ALA A 81 9.16 -6.32 -0.58
N GLY A 82 8.19 -6.16 0.31
CA GLY A 82 8.44 -5.74 1.68
C GLY A 82 7.28 -6.03 2.62
N ASP A 83 7.50 -5.73 3.88
CA ASP A 83 6.55 -5.90 4.98
C ASP A 83 6.80 -4.87 6.08
N LEU A 84 6.07 -4.96 7.20
CA LEU A 84 6.24 -4.08 8.36
C LEU A 84 7.22 -4.62 9.41
N LEU A 85 7.76 -5.83 9.23
CA LEU A 85 8.66 -6.44 10.18
C LEU A 85 10.08 -5.93 10.03
N GLY A 86 10.81 -5.90 11.13
CA GLY A 86 12.22 -5.55 11.13
C GLY A 86 13.01 -6.41 10.15
N GLN A 87 13.80 -5.77 9.29
CA GLN A 87 14.67 -6.41 8.28
C GLN A 87 13.90 -7.25 7.25
N THR A 88 12.62 -6.94 7.01
CA THR A 88 11.77 -7.63 6.02
C THR A 88 11.75 -9.16 6.21
N MET A 89 11.57 -9.59 7.45
CA MET A 89 11.67 -11.01 7.80
C MET A 89 10.56 -11.85 7.15
N ALA A 90 9.32 -11.38 7.18
CA ALA A 90 8.21 -12.10 6.55
C ALA A 90 8.43 -12.27 5.04
N THR A 91 8.92 -11.22 4.37
CA THR A 91 9.26 -11.24 2.95
C THR A 91 10.36 -12.24 2.64
N SER A 92 11.46 -12.21 3.41
CA SER A 92 12.60 -13.07 3.16
C SER A 92 12.23 -14.56 3.20
N PHE A 93 11.42 -14.97 4.16
CA PHE A 93 10.96 -16.36 4.24
C PHE A 93 9.80 -16.67 3.29
N GLY A 94 8.92 -15.71 3.04
CA GLY A 94 7.77 -15.88 2.15
C GLY A 94 8.15 -16.14 0.70
N VAL A 95 9.22 -15.51 0.19
CA VAL A 95 9.65 -15.63 -1.20
C VAL A 95 10.83 -16.61 -1.40
N LEU A 96 11.36 -17.22 -0.34
CA LEU A 96 12.56 -18.05 -0.37
C LEU A 96 12.51 -19.16 -1.44
N ASP A 97 11.40 -19.86 -1.55
CA ASP A 97 11.23 -20.99 -2.47
C ASP A 97 11.15 -20.58 -3.96
N PHE A 98 10.88 -19.31 -4.22
CA PHE A 98 10.80 -18.80 -5.59
C PHE A 98 12.16 -18.68 -6.24
N GLN A 99 13.23 -18.41 -5.48
CA GLN A 99 14.60 -18.26 -5.99
C GLN A 99 14.71 -17.19 -7.11
N VAL A 100 13.91 -16.14 -7.02
CA VAL A 100 13.93 -14.98 -7.93
C VAL A 100 14.70 -13.84 -7.24
N PRO A 101 15.53 -13.07 -7.96
CA PRO A 101 16.25 -11.93 -7.40
C PRO A 101 15.30 -10.94 -6.70
N LEU A 102 15.62 -10.56 -5.47
CA LEU A 102 14.78 -9.76 -4.58
C LEU A 102 15.40 -8.39 -4.30
N PHE A 103 14.59 -7.35 -4.47
CA PHE A 103 14.78 -6.06 -3.81
C PHE A 103 13.84 -6.00 -2.60
N GLY A 104 14.44 -6.15 -1.39
CA GLY A 104 13.72 -5.99 -0.12
C GLY A 104 13.51 -4.52 0.17
N LEU A 105 12.26 -4.09 0.31
CA LEU A 105 11.86 -2.69 0.45
C LEU A 105 11.30 -2.41 1.84
N TYR A 106 11.57 -1.22 2.36
CA TYR A 106 11.01 -0.77 3.63
C TYR A 106 10.71 0.73 3.64
N GLY A 107 9.48 1.08 3.38
CA GLY A 107 8.91 2.43 3.50
C GLY A 107 7.76 2.48 4.50
N ALA A 108 7.78 1.63 5.54
CA ALA A 108 6.66 1.40 6.44
C ALA A 108 5.38 1.06 5.63
N CYS A 109 4.24 1.66 5.95
CA CYS A 109 2.99 1.39 5.24
C CYS A 109 3.01 1.86 3.76
N SER A 110 3.94 2.75 3.35
CA SER A 110 4.06 3.23 1.96
C SER A 110 4.75 2.24 1.02
N THR A 111 5.28 1.12 1.52
CA THR A 111 6.04 0.12 0.74
C THR A 111 5.27 -0.40 -0.49
N CYS A 112 3.93 -0.43 -0.44
CA CYS A 112 3.13 -0.78 -1.63
C CYS A 112 3.33 0.21 -2.78
N GLY A 113 3.30 1.51 -2.51
CA GLY A 113 3.55 2.56 -3.51
C GLY A 113 5.00 2.58 -3.98
N GLU A 114 5.94 2.33 -3.07
CA GLU A 114 7.36 2.20 -3.36
C GLU A 114 7.62 1.02 -4.32
N SER A 115 7.10 -0.16 -4.01
CA SER A 115 7.28 -1.36 -4.82
C SER A 115 6.68 -1.21 -6.22
N LEU A 116 5.43 -0.70 -6.32
CA LEU A 116 4.78 -0.42 -7.60
C LEU A 116 5.58 0.60 -8.44
N SER A 117 6.10 1.64 -7.81
CA SER A 117 6.91 2.66 -8.48
C SER A 117 8.20 2.07 -9.06
N LEU A 118 8.95 1.29 -8.27
CA LEU A 118 10.21 0.67 -8.70
C LEU A 118 9.98 -0.41 -9.76
N GLY A 119 8.95 -1.25 -9.59
CA GLY A 119 8.56 -2.24 -10.58
C GLY A 119 8.18 -1.61 -11.92
N ALA A 120 7.37 -0.54 -11.88
CA ALA A 120 6.98 0.20 -13.09
C ALA A 120 8.19 0.85 -13.79
N MET A 121 9.10 1.47 -13.02
CA MET A 121 10.34 2.00 -13.57
C MET A 121 11.18 0.93 -14.26
N CYS A 122 11.31 -0.25 -13.64
CA CYS A 122 12.09 -1.36 -14.15
C CYS A 122 11.55 -1.87 -15.50
N VAL A 123 10.24 -2.11 -15.60
CA VAL A 123 9.59 -2.57 -16.84
C VAL A 123 9.61 -1.49 -17.91
N ALA A 124 9.25 -0.23 -17.58
CA ALA A 124 9.23 0.87 -18.54
C ALA A 124 10.63 1.19 -19.11
N ALA A 125 11.69 0.97 -18.33
CA ALA A 125 13.08 1.13 -18.80
C ALA A 125 13.61 -0.06 -19.61
N GLY A 126 12.84 -1.14 -19.71
CA GLY A 126 13.26 -2.35 -20.45
C GLY A 126 14.26 -3.22 -19.69
N TYR A 127 14.42 -3.06 -18.38
CA TYR A 127 15.31 -3.90 -17.57
C TYR A 127 14.68 -5.26 -17.21
N ALA A 128 13.36 -5.37 -17.35
CA ALA A 128 12.63 -6.62 -17.18
C ALA A 128 11.40 -6.64 -18.10
N ASP A 129 11.04 -7.84 -18.57
CA ASP A 129 9.75 -8.05 -19.22
C ASP A 129 8.65 -8.21 -18.18
N HIS A 130 8.91 -9.01 -17.13
CA HIS A 130 8.00 -9.18 -16.00
C HIS A 130 8.71 -9.01 -14.67
N VAL A 131 8.04 -8.33 -13.75
CA VAL A 131 8.41 -8.24 -12.33
C VAL A 131 7.19 -8.47 -11.46
N VAL A 132 7.40 -8.83 -10.21
CA VAL A 132 6.34 -8.83 -9.20
C VAL A 132 6.63 -7.77 -8.16
N THR A 133 5.60 -7.01 -7.81
CA THR A 133 5.59 -6.09 -6.68
C THR A 133 4.61 -6.61 -5.63
N MET A 134 4.99 -6.65 -4.38
CA MET A 134 4.13 -7.20 -3.34
C MET A 134 4.45 -6.64 -1.96
N THR A 135 3.44 -6.62 -1.11
CA THR A 135 3.60 -6.25 0.29
C THR A 135 2.64 -7.02 1.18
N SER A 136 3.02 -7.17 2.45
CA SER A 136 2.18 -7.76 3.48
C SER A 136 2.23 -6.97 4.78
N SER A 137 1.26 -7.19 5.61
CA SER A 137 1.30 -6.90 7.03
C SER A 137 0.48 -7.93 7.79
N HIS A 138 0.79 -8.11 9.07
CA HIS A 138 0.01 -8.97 9.95
C HIS A 138 -0.14 -8.27 11.30
N PHE A 139 -1.38 -8.22 11.82
CA PHE A 139 -1.67 -7.51 13.04
C PHE A 139 -0.71 -7.88 14.19
N ALA A 140 -0.66 -9.14 14.57
CA ALA A 140 0.09 -9.55 15.74
C ALA A 140 1.62 -9.47 15.56
N SER A 141 2.15 -9.80 14.36
CA SER A 141 3.58 -9.71 14.10
C SER A 141 4.08 -8.27 14.11
N ALA A 142 3.32 -7.35 13.51
CA ALA A 142 3.67 -5.94 13.45
C ALA A 142 3.44 -5.23 14.80
N GLU A 143 2.28 -5.40 15.42
CA GLU A 143 1.91 -4.70 16.66
C GLU A 143 2.89 -4.97 17.79
N LYS A 144 3.39 -6.20 17.93
CA LYS A 144 4.38 -6.51 18.96
C LYS A 144 5.76 -5.84 18.75
N GLN A 145 6.04 -5.33 17.56
CA GLN A 145 7.28 -4.60 17.28
C GLN A 145 7.18 -3.12 17.59
N PHE A 146 6.04 -2.48 17.38
CA PHE A 146 5.90 -1.05 17.57
C PHE A 146 4.84 -0.64 18.59
N ARG A 147 4.02 -1.56 19.09
CA ARG A 147 3.03 -1.34 20.17
C ARG A 147 3.20 -2.39 21.25
N PHE A 148 4.16 -2.18 22.10
CA PHE A 148 4.51 -3.10 23.17
C PHE A 148 4.02 -2.57 24.55
N PRO A 149 3.53 -3.43 25.45
CA PRO A 149 3.29 -4.87 25.25
C PRO A 149 2.00 -5.15 24.46
N LEU A 150 2.00 -6.27 23.71
CA LEU A 150 0.90 -6.66 22.83
C LEU A 150 -0.42 -6.89 23.59
N GLU A 151 -0.35 -7.30 24.85
CA GLU A 151 -1.52 -7.52 25.73
C GLU A 151 -2.37 -6.26 25.88
N TYR A 152 -1.81 -5.08 25.70
CA TYR A 152 -2.52 -3.81 25.73
C TYR A 152 -2.96 -3.30 24.35
N ALA A 153 -2.79 -4.09 23.30
CA ALA A 153 -3.13 -3.68 21.94
C ALA A 153 -4.61 -3.29 21.75
N ASN A 154 -5.50 -3.77 22.62
CA ASN A 154 -6.92 -3.38 22.64
C ASN A 154 -7.18 -2.02 23.34
N GLN A 155 -6.23 -1.51 24.09
CA GLN A 155 -6.35 -0.21 24.77
C GLN A 155 -5.84 0.91 23.85
N ARG A 156 -6.70 1.34 22.93
CA ARG A 156 -6.37 2.29 21.87
C ARG A 156 -7.22 3.53 21.94
N PRO A 157 -6.63 4.72 21.70
CA PRO A 157 -7.43 5.91 21.42
C PRO A 157 -8.16 5.76 20.08
N LYS A 158 -9.24 6.50 19.88
CA LYS A 158 -10.01 6.49 18.63
C LYS A 158 -9.21 6.98 17.41
N SER A 159 -8.06 7.65 17.62
CA SER A 159 -7.13 8.06 16.57
C SER A 159 -6.23 6.95 16.06
N ALA A 160 -6.08 5.85 16.82
CA ALA A 160 -5.28 4.71 16.41
C ALA A 160 -5.98 3.91 15.30
N THR A 161 -5.17 3.30 14.44
CA THR A 161 -5.61 2.41 13.39
C THR A 161 -5.34 0.95 13.75
N TRP A 162 -5.96 0.03 13.03
CA TRP A 162 -5.77 -1.42 13.17
C TRP A 162 -4.91 -1.96 12.05
N THR A 163 -3.78 -2.59 12.36
CA THR A 163 -2.93 -3.21 11.32
C THR A 163 -3.70 -4.32 10.60
N VAL A 164 -3.81 -4.19 9.30
CA VAL A 164 -4.46 -5.19 8.44
C VAL A 164 -3.60 -6.44 8.35
N THR A 165 -4.23 -7.59 8.50
CA THR A 165 -3.63 -8.89 8.20
C THR A 165 -3.92 -9.22 6.74
N GLY A 166 -2.91 -9.15 5.89
CA GLY A 166 -3.08 -9.45 4.47
C GLY A 166 -1.83 -9.23 3.64
N SER A 167 -1.84 -9.81 2.46
CA SER A 167 -0.83 -9.65 1.43
C SER A 167 -1.47 -9.53 0.06
N ALA A 168 -0.89 -8.70 -0.80
CA ALA A 168 -1.22 -8.72 -2.22
C ALA A 168 0.04 -8.63 -3.08
N ALA A 169 -0.01 -9.32 -4.21
CA ALA A 169 1.02 -9.35 -5.23
C ALA A 169 0.45 -8.86 -6.57
N PHE A 170 1.27 -8.11 -7.31
CA PHE A 170 0.95 -7.55 -8.62
C PHE A 170 2.02 -7.94 -9.62
N VAL A 171 1.65 -8.60 -10.69
CA VAL A 171 2.55 -8.89 -11.81
C VAL A 171 2.51 -7.70 -12.76
N LEU A 172 3.66 -7.09 -12.97
CA LEU A 172 3.82 -5.98 -13.92
C LEU A 172 4.58 -6.46 -15.17
N GLY A 173 4.14 -6.00 -16.33
CA GLY A 173 4.78 -6.32 -17.60
C GLY A 173 4.39 -5.35 -18.70
N LYS A 174 4.80 -5.67 -19.94
CA LYS A 174 4.52 -4.87 -21.14
C LYS A 174 3.21 -5.25 -21.82
N GLU A 175 2.75 -6.47 -21.59
CA GLU A 175 1.52 -6.99 -22.17
C GLU A 175 0.31 -6.30 -21.56
N ARG A 176 -0.74 -6.16 -22.37
CA ARG A 176 -2.02 -5.61 -21.90
C ARG A 176 -2.55 -6.42 -20.72
N GLY A 177 -2.92 -5.73 -19.66
CA GLY A 177 -3.47 -6.27 -18.42
C GLY A 177 -4.71 -5.53 -17.94
N MET A 178 -5.00 -5.66 -16.65
CA MET A 178 -6.16 -5.07 -15.98
C MET A 178 -6.12 -3.52 -15.99
N ALA A 179 -4.94 -2.96 -15.79
CA ALA A 179 -4.73 -1.51 -15.70
C ALA A 179 -3.31 -1.18 -16.14
N LYS A 180 -3.02 0.09 -16.42
CA LYS A 180 -1.67 0.57 -16.73
C LYS A 180 -1.18 1.61 -15.72
N ILE A 181 0.12 1.61 -15.44
CA ILE A 181 0.78 2.62 -14.62
C ILE A 181 1.41 3.64 -15.56
N THR A 182 0.84 4.86 -15.62
CA THR A 182 1.26 5.88 -16.58
C THR A 182 2.26 6.88 -16.02
N GLY A 183 2.36 6.96 -14.70
CA GLY A 183 3.30 7.86 -14.04
C GLY A 183 3.41 7.60 -12.56
N ILE A 184 4.47 8.14 -11.98
CA ILE A 184 4.73 8.08 -10.54
C ILE A 184 5.26 9.41 -10.04
N THR A 185 5.08 9.67 -8.73
CA THR A 185 5.74 10.74 -8.01
C THR A 185 6.36 10.20 -6.74
N THR A 186 7.69 10.21 -6.67
CA THR A 186 8.42 9.74 -5.49
C THR A 186 8.37 10.80 -4.39
N GLY A 187 7.90 10.40 -3.21
CA GLY A 187 7.78 11.31 -2.07
C GLY A 187 9.08 11.54 -1.33
N LYS A 188 9.06 12.53 -0.47
CA LYS A 188 10.12 12.87 0.49
C LYS A 188 9.67 12.54 1.90
N ILE A 189 10.64 12.35 2.79
CA ILE A 189 10.36 12.29 4.23
C ILE A 189 9.92 13.69 4.68
N VAL A 190 8.76 13.77 5.34
CA VAL A 190 8.17 14.99 5.88
C VAL A 190 7.92 14.83 7.36
N ASP A 191 8.36 15.79 8.16
CA ASP A 191 8.20 15.77 9.62
C ASP A 191 7.55 17.07 10.11
N PHE A 192 6.35 16.95 10.69
CA PHE A 192 5.64 18.06 11.31
C PHE A 192 5.71 18.02 12.84
N GLY A 193 6.62 17.26 13.41
CA GLY A 193 6.87 17.23 14.85
C GLY A 193 5.89 16.38 15.65
N ILE A 194 5.14 15.48 15.01
CA ILE A 194 4.23 14.56 15.69
C ILE A 194 5.03 13.54 16.48
N LYS A 195 4.70 13.37 17.77
CA LYS A 195 5.33 12.40 18.69
C LYS A 195 4.38 11.30 19.14
N ASP A 196 3.09 11.44 18.85
CA ASP A 196 2.07 10.47 19.25
C ASP A 196 2.07 9.28 18.27
N SER A 197 2.65 8.16 18.69
CA SER A 197 2.70 6.91 17.93
C SER A 197 1.32 6.26 17.73
N MET A 198 0.31 6.69 18.49
CA MET A 198 -1.06 6.21 18.38
C MET A 198 -1.91 7.07 17.42
N ASN A 199 -1.31 8.08 16.77
CA ASN A 199 -1.95 8.94 15.79
C ASN A 199 -1.12 9.02 14.50
N MET A 200 -0.92 7.86 13.87
CA MET A 200 -0.12 7.76 12.63
C MET A 200 -0.73 8.56 11.48
N GLY A 201 -2.06 8.66 11.40
CA GLY A 201 -2.74 9.46 10.38
C GLY A 201 -2.30 10.94 10.40
N ALA A 202 -2.13 11.52 11.59
CA ALA A 202 -1.62 12.89 11.71
C ALA A 202 -0.14 13.00 11.30
N ALA A 203 0.66 11.97 11.53
CA ALA A 203 2.07 11.94 11.12
C ALA A 203 2.23 11.78 9.60
N MET A 204 1.35 11.00 8.95
CA MET A 204 1.43 10.69 7.53
C MET A 204 0.76 11.73 6.61
N ALA A 205 -0.30 12.41 7.07
CA ALA A 205 -1.05 13.35 6.25
C ALA A 205 -0.21 14.48 5.62
N PRO A 206 0.81 15.06 6.30
CA PRO A 206 1.71 16.03 5.68
C PRO A 206 2.53 15.49 4.51
N ALA A 207 2.98 14.23 4.59
CA ALA A 207 3.72 13.58 3.50
C ALA A 207 2.81 13.28 2.31
N ALA A 208 1.59 12.81 2.56
CA ALA A 208 0.57 12.64 1.52
C ALA A 208 0.24 13.96 0.83
N LYS A 209 0.05 15.04 1.60
CA LYS A 209 -0.18 16.40 1.07
C LYS A 209 0.96 16.86 0.18
N GLU A 210 2.20 16.66 0.62
CA GLU A 210 3.38 17.09 -0.12
C GLU A 210 3.50 16.37 -1.46
N VAL A 211 3.37 15.03 -1.47
CA VAL A 211 3.49 14.26 -2.72
C VAL A 211 2.34 14.51 -3.69
N ILE A 212 1.10 14.68 -3.22
CA ILE A 212 -0.05 14.99 -4.07
C ILE A 212 0.11 16.38 -4.71
N ARG A 213 0.47 17.39 -3.91
CA ARG A 213 0.74 18.74 -4.42
C ARG A 213 1.87 18.73 -5.44
N GLN A 214 2.99 18.07 -5.14
CA GLN A 214 4.12 17.97 -6.06
C GLN A 214 3.74 17.22 -7.34
N HIS A 215 2.90 16.18 -7.22
CA HIS A 215 2.37 15.46 -8.37
C HIS A 215 1.58 16.39 -9.29
N PHE A 216 0.67 17.20 -8.75
CA PHE A 216 -0.11 18.16 -9.55
C PHE A 216 0.78 19.19 -10.23
N GLU A 217 1.76 19.76 -9.50
CA GLU A 217 2.73 20.70 -10.06
C GLU A 217 3.55 20.08 -11.20
N ASP A 218 4.10 18.89 -10.98
CA ASP A 218 4.98 18.22 -11.93
C ASP A 218 4.26 17.82 -13.22
N PHE A 219 3.02 17.34 -13.11
CA PHE A 219 2.23 16.93 -14.28
C PHE A 219 1.46 18.08 -14.92
N GLY A 220 1.34 19.22 -14.25
CA GLY A 220 0.48 20.34 -14.66
C GLY A 220 -1.00 19.91 -14.62
N ARG A 221 -1.38 19.16 -13.60
CA ARG A 221 -2.73 18.61 -13.36
C ARG A 221 -3.33 19.20 -12.09
N SER A 222 -4.61 18.90 -11.88
CA SER A 222 -5.33 19.16 -10.63
C SER A 222 -6.11 17.93 -10.21
N GLU A 223 -6.85 18.04 -9.12
CA GLU A 223 -7.75 16.99 -8.64
C GLU A 223 -8.81 16.58 -9.68
N LYS A 224 -9.16 17.49 -10.60
CA LYS A 224 -10.22 17.31 -11.61
C LYS A 224 -9.90 16.26 -12.67
N GLU A 225 -8.62 15.93 -12.84
CA GLU A 225 -8.17 14.92 -13.79
C GLU A 225 -8.18 13.50 -13.23
N TYR A 226 -8.70 13.30 -11.99
CA TYR A 226 -8.76 12.01 -11.33
C TYR A 226 -10.19 11.67 -10.91
N ASP A 227 -10.62 10.44 -11.15
CA ASP A 227 -11.90 9.93 -10.63
C ASP A 227 -11.81 9.72 -9.11
N ARG A 228 -10.63 9.29 -8.63
CA ARG A 228 -10.31 9.13 -7.20
C ARG A 228 -8.86 9.45 -6.91
N ILE A 229 -8.65 9.99 -5.70
CA ILE A 229 -7.33 10.06 -5.03
C ILE A 229 -7.43 9.16 -3.81
N ILE A 230 -6.61 8.11 -3.77
CA ILE A 230 -6.75 7.01 -2.81
C ILE A 230 -5.50 6.95 -1.95
N THR A 231 -5.63 7.25 -0.65
CA THR A 231 -4.53 7.06 0.29
C THR A 231 -4.51 5.65 0.89
N GLY A 232 -3.35 5.25 1.42
CA GLY A 232 -3.16 3.88 1.89
C GLY A 232 -3.81 3.60 3.23
N ASP A 233 -3.56 4.43 4.23
CA ASP A 233 -3.92 4.13 5.61
C ASP A 233 -3.91 5.37 6.52
N LEU A 234 -4.33 6.50 6.02
CA LEU A 234 -4.50 7.72 6.81
C LEU A 234 -5.60 7.57 7.88
N GLY A 235 -6.58 6.74 7.59
CA GLY A 235 -7.78 6.62 8.40
C GLY A 235 -8.58 7.91 8.48
N THR A 236 -9.65 7.92 9.27
CA THR A 236 -10.59 9.05 9.35
C THR A 236 -9.95 10.33 9.91
N VAL A 237 -8.93 10.21 10.77
CA VAL A 237 -8.22 11.36 11.34
C VAL A 237 -7.29 11.98 10.30
N GLY A 238 -6.42 11.18 9.69
CA GLY A 238 -5.47 11.66 8.69
C GLY A 238 -6.14 12.15 7.41
N GLN A 239 -7.26 11.52 7.00
CA GLN A 239 -8.09 11.99 5.88
C GLN A 239 -8.55 13.45 6.06
N LYS A 240 -9.12 13.77 7.23
CA LYS A 240 -9.57 15.14 7.53
C LYS A 240 -8.42 16.14 7.47
N ILE A 241 -7.29 15.77 8.06
CA ILE A 241 -6.08 16.63 8.05
C ILE A 241 -5.58 16.83 6.60
N LEU A 242 -5.51 15.76 5.80
CA LEU A 242 -5.07 15.86 4.40
C LEU A 242 -5.97 16.78 3.58
N ILE A 243 -7.29 16.61 3.67
CA ILE A 243 -8.26 17.44 2.95
C ILE A 243 -8.09 18.91 3.33
N ASP A 244 -8.00 19.22 4.62
CA ASP A 244 -7.81 20.60 5.11
C ASP A 244 -6.47 21.21 4.64
N LEU A 245 -5.39 20.42 4.61
CA LEU A 245 -4.08 20.88 4.15
C LEU A 245 -4.05 21.17 2.65
N LEU A 246 -4.65 20.29 1.82
CA LEU A 246 -4.71 20.50 0.36
C LEU A 246 -5.67 21.63 -0.01
N LEU A 247 -6.77 21.80 0.72
CA LEU A 247 -7.70 22.91 0.51
C LEU A 247 -7.01 24.27 0.74
N LYS A 248 -6.12 24.38 1.72
CA LYS A 248 -5.30 25.59 1.94
C LYS A 248 -4.34 25.88 0.78
N ASP A 249 -3.92 24.85 0.06
CA ASP A 249 -3.09 24.98 -1.14
C ASP A 249 -3.93 25.20 -2.43
N GLY A 250 -5.27 25.24 -2.30
CA GLY A 250 -6.21 25.50 -3.41
C GLY A 250 -6.73 24.24 -4.11
N TYR A 251 -6.48 23.05 -3.58
CA TYR A 251 -6.96 21.78 -4.12
C TYR A 251 -8.07 21.19 -3.23
N ASP A 252 -9.28 21.04 -3.77
CA ASP A 252 -10.40 20.41 -3.06
C ASP A 252 -10.59 18.97 -3.50
N ILE A 253 -10.03 18.05 -2.73
CA ILE A 253 -10.15 16.61 -2.97
C ILE A 253 -11.31 15.96 -2.21
N SER A 254 -12.11 16.71 -1.46
CA SER A 254 -13.11 16.19 -0.51
C SER A 254 -14.13 15.22 -1.12
N LYS A 255 -14.47 15.42 -2.41
CA LYS A 255 -15.47 14.60 -3.12
C LYS A 255 -14.90 13.36 -3.81
N ILE A 256 -13.59 13.34 -4.04
CA ILE A 256 -12.93 12.27 -4.81
C ILE A 256 -11.90 11.49 -3.98
N HIS A 257 -11.69 11.89 -2.73
CA HIS A 257 -10.76 11.20 -1.84
C HIS A 257 -11.40 9.94 -1.24
N SER A 258 -10.64 8.84 -1.27
CA SER A 258 -10.89 7.59 -0.54
C SER A 258 -9.63 7.20 0.22
N ASP A 259 -9.77 6.34 1.22
CA ASP A 259 -8.64 5.82 2.01
C ASP A 259 -8.83 4.33 2.21
N CYS A 260 -7.82 3.52 1.87
CA CYS A 260 -7.92 2.07 1.96
C CYS A 260 -8.22 1.58 3.38
N GLY A 261 -7.67 2.27 4.38
CA GLY A 261 -7.93 1.95 5.78
C GLY A 261 -9.37 2.24 6.22
N ILE A 262 -10.05 3.19 5.57
CA ILE A 262 -11.46 3.47 5.82
C ILE A 262 -12.36 2.45 5.10
N GLU A 263 -11.98 2.06 3.88
CA GLU A 263 -12.79 1.14 3.04
C GLU A 263 -12.78 -0.29 3.56
N ILE A 264 -11.67 -0.76 4.16
CA ILE A 264 -11.49 -2.17 4.52
C ILE A 264 -12.24 -2.61 5.76
N PHE A 265 -12.50 -1.69 6.70
CA PHE A 265 -13.18 -1.98 7.96
C PHE A 265 -14.39 -1.10 8.20
N ASP A 266 -15.43 -1.68 8.80
CA ASP A 266 -16.43 -0.92 9.53
C ASP A 266 -15.87 -0.57 10.91
N ALA A 267 -15.42 0.68 11.07
CA ALA A 267 -14.66 1.09 12.24
C ALA A 267 -15.42 0.95 13.56
N GLU A 268 -16.76 1.09 13.54
CA GLU A 268 -17.62 1.00 14.72
C GLU A 268 -17.85 -0.45 15.13
N SER A 269 -18.40 -1.27 14.23
CA SER A 269 -18.75 -2.66 14.52
C SER A 269 -17.52 -3.55 14.74
N GLN A 270 -16.42 -3.27 14.04
CA GLN A 270 -15.17 -4.03 14.15
C GLN A 270 -14.16 -3.43 15.14
N ASN A 271 -14.47 -2.28 15.78
CA ASN A 271 -13.62 -1.60 16.77
C ASN A 271 -12.19 -1.34 16.28
N THR A 272 -12.05 -0.79 15.09
CA THR A 272 -10.75 -0.53 14.45
C THR A 272 -10.25 0.92 14.61
N GLY A 273 -10.93 1.73 15.42
CA GLY A 273 -10.55 3.12 15.70
C GLY A 273 -10.69 4.02 14.47
N ALA A 274 -9.58 4.54 13.96
CA ALA A 274 -9.59 5.41 12.78
C ALA A 274 -9.64 4.65 11.44
N GLY A 275 -9.56 3.32 11.45
CA GLY A 275 -9.57 2.47 10.25
C GLY A 275 -8.41 1.47 10.20
N GLY A 276 -8.15 0.91 9.03
CA GLY A 276 -7.04 -0.02 8.77
C GLY A 276 -5.69 0.69 8.60
N SER A 277 -4.60 -0.05 8.76
CA SER A 277 -3.23 0.43 8.61
C SER A 277 -2.31 -0.67 8.07
N GLY A 278 -1.15 -0.29 7.59
CA GLY A 278 -0.11 -1.21 7.12
C GLY A 278 0.04 -1.28 5.59
N CYS A 279 1.19 -1.73 5.13
CA CYS A 279 1.42 -1.87 3.69
C CYS A 279 0.58 -2.99 3.06
N GLY A 280 0.14 -3.98 3.85
CA GLY A 280 -0.89 -4.93 3.46
C GLY A 280 -2.26 -4.27 3.21
N CYS A 281 -2.64 -3.26 4.02
CA CYS A 281 -3.90 -2.54 3.89
C CYS A 281 -4.09 -1.95 2.48
N SER A 282 -3.14 -1.11 2.06
CA SER A 282 -3.19 -0.47 0.74
C SER A 282 -3.12 -1.49 -0.40
N ALA A 283 -2.31 -2.53 -0.24
CA ALA A 283 -2.12 -3.56 -1.26
C ALA A 283 -3.39 -4.40 -1.48
N VAL A 284 -3.97 -4.97 -0.41
CA VAL A 284 -5.17 -5.82 -0.55
C VAL A 284 -6.38 -5.03 -1.03
N THR A 285 -6.53 -3.77 -0.56
CA THR A 285 -7.66 -2.92 -0.99
C THR A 285 -7.51 -2.50 -2.45
N LEU A 286 -6.30 -2.14 -2.91
CA LEU A 286 -6.05 -1.88 -4.32
C LEU A 286 -6.40 -3.11 -5.16
N SER A 287 -5.85 -4.29 -4.80
CA SER A 287 -6.03 -5.54 -5.53
C SER A 287 -7.49 -5.99 -5.59
N ALA A 288 -8.16 -6.03 -4.43
CA ALA A 288 -9.50 -6.58 -4.31
C ALA A 288 -10.60 -5.65 -4.85
N TYR A 289 -10.45 -4.36 -4.67
CA TYR A 289 -11.54 -3.41 -4.86
C TYR A 289 -11.29 -2.40 -5.98
N PHE A 290 -10.22 -1.61 -5.89
CA PHE A 290 -10.05 -0.51 -6.85
C PHE A 290 -9.59 -0.98 -8.23
N LEU A 291 -8.72 -1.99 -8.33
CA LEU A 291 -8.29 -2.49 -9.64
C LEU A 291 -9.43 -3.10 -10.45
N LYS A 292 -10.40 -3.75 -9.81
CA LYS A 292 -11.60 -4.27 -10.49
C LYS A 292 -12.44 -3.14 -11.08
N GLN A 293 -12.57 -2.01 -10.37
CA GLN A 293 -13.28 -0.83 -10.88
C GLN A 293 -12.52 -0.11 -12.00
N ILE A 294 -11.19 -0.22 -12.03
CA ILE A 294 -10.39 0.28 -13.14
C ILE A 294 -10.52 -0.65 -14.34
N GLU A 295 -10.45 -1.96 -14.13
CA GLU A 295 -10.56 -2.97 -15.17
C GLU A 295 -11.92 -2.93 -15.90
N ASP A 296 -13.02 -2.74 -15.17
CA ASP A 296 -14.36 -2.64 -15.73
C ASP A 296 -14.72 -1.25 -16.27
N GLY A 297 -13.81 -0.26 -16.13
CA GLY A 297 -13.96 1.10 -16.63
C GLY A 297 -14.84 2.01 -15.77
N THR A 298 -15.29 1.57 -14.60
CA THR A 298 -15.99 2.41 -13.59
C THR A 298 -15.10 3.56 -13.15
N LEU A 299 -13.82 3.29 -12.92
CA LEU A 299 -12.78 4.29 -12.70
C LEU A 299 -11.81 4.28 -13.88
N LYS A 300 -11.53 5.45 -14.46
CA LYS A 300 -10.63 5.58 -15.61
C LYS A 300 -9.23 5.99 -15.20
N ARG A 301 -9.10 6.83 -14.19
CA ARG A 301 -7.81 7.31 -13.67
C ARG A 301 -7.88 7.54 -12.18
N ILE A 302 -6.98 6.90 -11.45
CA ILE A 302 -6.80 7.16 -10.03
C ILE A 302 -5.38 7.65 -9.74
N LEU A 303 -5.23 8.42 -8.65
CA LEU A 303 -3.95 8.68 -8.01
C LEU A 303 -3.90 7.85 -6.73
N PHE A 304 -3.12 6.78 -6.75
CA PHE A 304 -2.92 5.88 -5.62
C PHE A 304 -1.72 6.33 -4.80
N VAL A 305 -1.93 6.63 -3.52
CA VAL A 305 -0.96 7.30 -2.64
C VAL A 305 -0.81 6.54 -1.32
N PRO A 306 -0.15 5.38 -1.32
CA PRO A 306 0.22 4.70 -0.07
C PRO A 306 1.07 5.59 0.82
N THR A 307 0.73 5.60 2.10
CA THR A 307 1.31 6.45 3.14
C THR A 307 2.06 5.61 4.16
N GLY A 308 3.06 6.17 4.81
CA GLY A 308 3.86 5.47 5.81
C GLY A 308 4.32 6.38 6.94
N ALA A 309 4.22 5.88 8.17
CA ALA A 309 4.78 6.49 9.36
C ALA A 309 6.12 5.80 9.70
N LEU A 310 7.21 6.55 9.67
CA LEU A 310 8.55 6.02 9.92
C LEU A 310 8.79 5.95 11.44
N LEU A 311 8.10 5.01 12.07
CA LEU A 311 8.12 4.76 13.50
C LEU A 311 9.00 3.56 13.83
N SER A 312 9.87 3.70 14.82
CA SER A 312 10.58 2.57 15.44
C SER A 312 10.48 2.66 16.96
N THR A 313 10.59 1.52 17.64
CA THR A 313 10.65 1.48 19.11
C THR A 313 11.85 2.25 19.65
N VAL A 314 12.96 2.24 18.93
CA VAL A 314 14.17 2.98 19.32
C VAL A 314 13.90 4.48 19.28
N SER A 315 13.47 5.02 18.14
CA SER A 315 13.20 6.46 17.99
C SER A 315 12.10 6.94 18.93
N PHE A 316 11.05 6.14 19.14
CA PHE A 316 9.99 6.44 20.07
C PHE A 316 10.50 6.54 21.54
N ASN A 317 11.28 5.56 21.98
CA ASN A 317 11.85 5.55 23.33
C ASN A 317 12.84 6.70 23.58
N GLU A 318 13.50 7.19 22.54
CA GLU A 318 14.36 8.38 22.57
C GLU A 318 13.57 9.70 22.50
N GLY A 319 12.24 9.64 22.42
CA GLY A 319 11.37 10.81 22.37
C GLY A 319 11.42 11.59 21.05
N MET A 320 11.88 10.93 19.97
CA MET A 320 11.91 11.50 18.64
C MET A 320 10.50 11.63 18.05
N THR A 321 10.39 12.39 16.98
CA THR A 321 9.16 12.55 16.19
C THR A 321 8.91 11.34 15.29
N VAL A 322 7.71 11.27 14.70
CA VAL A 322 7.30 10.26 13.71
C VAL A 322 7.21 10.94 12.33
N PRO A 323 8.27 10.88 11.51
CA PRO A 323 8.21 11.40 10.15
C PRO A 323 7.27 10.57 9.28
N GLY A 324 6.64 11.21 8.28
CA GLY A 324 5.83 10.55 7.27
C GLY A 324 6.53 10.46 5.91
N ILE A 325 6.12 9.47 5.11
CA ILE A 325 6.48 9.32 3.70
C ILE A 325 5.26 8.85 2.91
N ALA A 326 5.21 9.21 1.62
CA ALA A 326 4.17 8.72 0.71
C ALA A 326 4.69 8.71 -0.72
N HIS A 327 4.24 7.74 -1.52
CA HIS A 327 4.55 7.66 -2.94
C HIS A 327 3.25 7.63 -3.75
N ALA A 328 3.21 8.37 -4.86
CA ALA A 328 2.02 8.44 -5.70
C ALA A 328 2.22 7.66 -7.00
N VAL A 329 1.23 6.85 -7.37
CA VAL A 329 1.20 6.05 -8.58
C VAL A 329 -0.06 6.38 -9.35
N VAL A 330 0.08 6.77 -10.62
CA VAL A 330 -1.06 7.00 -11.52
C VAL A 330 -1.43 5.66 -12.16
N ILE A 331 -2.63 5.18 -11.86
CA ILE A 331 -3.16 3.94 -12.42
C ILE A 331 -4.38 4.29 -13.28
N GLU A 332 -4.37 3.81 -14.51
CA GLU A 332 -5.39 4.12 -15.51
C GLU A 332 -5.98 2.84 -16.12
N HIS A 333 -7.22 2.94 -16.57
CA HIS A 333 -7.85 1.91 -17.38
C HIS A 333 -6.98 1.57 -18.61
N ALA A 334 -6.95 0.32 -18.99
CA ALA A 334 -6.06 -0.15 -20.06
C ALA A 334 -6.25 0.57 -21.41
N ASP A 335 -7.45 1.07 -21.67
CA ASP A 335 -7.81 1.79 -22.92
C ASP A 335 -7.85 3.31 -22.76
N ALA A 336 -7.50 3.87 -21.60
CA ALA A 336 -7.55 5.32 -21.33
C ALA A 336 -6.46 6.10 -22.05
#